data_fc846d0f9c470810e0fba095375a9e1e
#
_entry.id   fc846d0f9c470810e0fba095375a9e1e
#
_cell.length_a   1.000
_cell.length_b   1.000
_cell.length_c   1.000
_cell.angle_alpha   90.00
_cell.angle_beta   90.00
_cell.angle_gamma   90.00
#
_symmetry.space_group_name_H-M   'P 1'
#
loop_
_entity.id
_entity.type
_entity.pdbx_description
1 polymer ?
#
loop_
_entity_poly.entity_id
_entity_poly.type
_entity_poly.pdbx_seq_one_letter_code
_entity_poly.pdbx_strand_id
1 'polypeptide(L)'
;MKFKAAIIGCGNIGCYLDKYQPGFVFTHLSAYQNSKEIETIALCDNDFKKIQNIAKEKNISAIFADVKEMLDKIKPDIVSICTPDETHYSILKEVVKYPCVKGIWCEKPLAVSISQAEEMIKLCKENNIKLLINHIRRYDPFYHALKENMDLLVGNVQNVICYYSGGIVTSGSHLLDLLNYFFGECKTVSADKTKIATGLSSKITYKNG
;
A
#
# COMPACT_ATOMS: atom_id res chain seq x y z
N MET A 1 -9.40 -19.65 13.67
CA MET A 1 -9.11 -18.44 14.45
C MET A 1 -8.82 -17.36 13.42
N LYS A 2 -9.45 -16.18 13.53
CA LYS A 2 -9.20 -15.06 12.59
C LYS A 2 -7.98 -14.26 13.04
N PHE A 3 -7.25 -13.68 12.09
CA PHE A 3 -6.23 -12.69 12.36
C PHE A 3 -6.87 -11.38 12.81
N LYS A 4 -6.33 -10.79 13.86
CA LYS A 4 -6.77 -9.51 14.40
C LYS A 4 -6.06 -8.36 13.68
N ALA A 5 -6.82 -7.52 12.98
CA ALA A 5 -6.27 -6.39 12.24
C ALA A 5 -6.61 -5.05 12.88
N ALA A 6 -5.66 -4.12 12.85
CA ALA A 6 -5.85 -2.72 13.23
C ALA A 6 -5.49 -1.81 12.07
N ILE A 7 -6.20 -0.67 11.94
CA ILE A 7 -5.96 0.33 10.89
C ILE A 7 -5.50 1.63 11.53
N ILE A 8 -4.34 2.13 11.11
CA ILE A 8 -3.78 3.42 11.48
C ILE A 8 -3.90 4.36 10.29
N GLY A 9 -4.62 5.47 10.47
CA GLY A 9 -5.01 6.37 9.40
C GLY A 9 -6.34 5.96 8.76
N CYS A 10 -7.43 6.51 9.28
CA CYS A 10 -8.78 6.20 8.84
C CYS A 10 -9.30 7.23 7.82
N GLY A 11 -8.44 7.63 6.86
CA GLY A 11 -8.76 8.50 5.75
C GLY A 11 -9.46 7.79 4.59
N ASN A 12 -9.36 8.38 3.39
CA ASN A 12 -10.01 7.86 2.19
C ASN A 12 -9.64 6.40 1.92
N ILE A 13 -8.34 6.10 1.82
CA ILE A 13 -7.89 4.73 1.49
C ILE A 13 -8.02 3.78 2.67
N GLY A 14 -7.91 4.27 3.90
CA GLY A 14 -8.10 3.44 5.09
C GLY A 14 -9.54 2.97 5.24
N CYS A 15 -10.53 3.88 5.10
CA CYS A 15 -11.91 3.59 5.51
C CYS A 15 -13.04 4.22 4.68
N TYR A 16 -12.80 5.29 3.87
CA TYR A 16 -13.91 6.10 3.34
C TYR A 16 -14.21 5.91 1.86
N LEU A 17 -13.25 5.52 1.03
CA LEU A 17 -13.37 5.57 -0.43
C LEU A 17 -14.52 4.73 -0.98
N ASP A 18 -14.87 3.64 -0.32
CA ASP A 18 -15.99 2.76 -0.71
C ASP A 18 -17.36 3.45 -0.70
N LYS A 19 -17.51 4.54 0.07
CA LYS A 19 -18.77 5.31 0.09
C LYS A 19 -19.12 5.94 -1.26
N TYR A 20 -18.12 6.20 -2.08
CA TYR A 20 -18.30 6.83 -3.40
C TYR A 20 -18.59 5.82 -4.52
N GLN A 21 -18.30 4.53 -4.29
CA GLN A 21 -18.53 3.48 -5.28
C GLN A 21 -19.04 2.19 -4.59
N PRO A 22 -20.32 2.13 -4.24
CA PRO A 22 -20.91 0.95 -3.61
C PRO A 22 -20.72 -0.32 -4.46
N GLY A 23 -20.36 -1.42 -3.81
CA GLY A 23 -20.12 -2.70 -4.47
C GLY A 23 -18.66 -2.99 -4.85
N PHE A 24 -17.78 -2.00 -4.68
CA PHE A 24 -16.33 -2.18 -4.85
C PHE A 24 -15.60 -2.19 -3.51
N VAL A 25 -14.43 -2.83 -3.47
CA VAL A 25 -13.56 -2.92 -2.31
C VAL A 25 -12.33 -2.05 -2.58
N PHE A 26 -12.32 -0.82 -2.06
CA PHE A 26 -11.23 0.12 -2.28
C PHE A 26 -10.43 0.43 -1.01
N THR A 27 -11.02 0.21 0.17
CA THR A 27 -10.38 0.56 1.44
C THR A 27 -9.78 -0.66 2.13
N HIS A 28 -8.78 -0.42 2.99
CA HIS A 28 -8.25 -1.44 3.86
C HIS A 28 -9.35 -2.05 4.76
N LEU A 29 -10.24 -1.19 5.26
CA LEU A 29 -11.36 -1.64 6.10
C LEU A 29 -12.28 -2.59 5.36
N SER A 30 -12.73 -2.24 4.15
CA SER A 30 -13.62 -3.11 3.38
C SER A 30 -12.91 -4.39 2.93
N ALA A 31 -11.62 -4.33 2.60
CA ALA A 31 -10.84 -5.52 2.27
C ALA A 31 -10.81 -6.51 3.44
N TYR A 32 -10.58 -6.03 4.66
CA TYR A 32 -10.64 -6.87 5.85
C TYR A 32 -12.05 -7.40 6.12
N GLN A 33 -13.08 -6.57 5.98
CA GLN A 33 -14.47 -6.99 6.18
C GLN A 33 -14.94 -8.05 5.18
N ASN A 34 -14.39 -8.05 3.96
CA ASN A 34 -14.67 -9.08 2.96
C ASN A 34 -13.85 -10.37 3.15
N SER A 35 -12.83 -10.35 4.02
CA SER A 35 -12.04 -11.54 4.33
C SER A 35 -12.72 -12.39 5.39
N LYS A 36 -12.78 -13.71 5.15
CA LYS A 36 -13.25 -14.67 6.15
C LYS A 36 -12.21 -14.93 7.26
N GLU A 37 -10.95 -14.59 7.03
CA GLU A 37 -9.82 -14.91 7.88
C GLU A 37 -9.36 -13.74 8.74
N ILE A 38 -9.85 -12.52 8.48
CA ILE A 38 -9.43 -11.32 9.18
C ILE A 38 -10.62 -10.68 9.90
N GLU A 39 -10.36 -10.11 11.05
CA GLU A 39 -11.29 -9.30 11.82
C GLU A 39 -10.67 -7.95 12.13
N THR A 40 -11.32 -6.85 11.72
CA THR A 40 -10.89 -5.51 12.11
C THR A 40 -11.33 -5.24 13.55
N ILE A 41 -10.37 -5.13 14.45
CA ILE A 41 -10.63 -5.02 15.88
C ILE A 41 -10.35 -3.62 16.45
N ALA A 42 -9.61 -2.77 15.73
CA ALA A 42 -9.31 -1.41 16.18
C ALA A 42 -9.09 -0.45 15.00
N LEU A 43 -9.44 0.82 15.26
CA LEU A 43 -9.13 1.97 14.42
C LEU A 43 -8.31 2.99 15.20
N CYS A 44 -7.31 3.59 14.55
CA CYS A 44 -6.49 4.65 15.10
C CYS A 44 -6.36 5.82 14.14
N ASP A 45 -6.71 7.01 14.58
CA ASP A 45 -6.56 8.26 13.81
C ASP A 45 -6.56 9.44 14.79
N ASN A 46 -5.77 10.49 14.51
CA ASN A 46 -5.73 11.70 15.32
C ASN A 46 -7.05 12.50 15.27
N ASP A 47 -7.86 12.33 14.22
CA ASP A 47 -9.24 12.85 14.18
C ASP A 47 -10.21 11.88 14.85
N PHE A 48 -10.32 11.99 16.17
CA PHE A 48 -11.15 11.12 16.99
C PHE A 48 -12.63 11.14 16.59
N LYS A 49 -13.17 12.31 16.22
CA LYS A 49 -14.58 12.44 15.77
C LYS A 49 -14.83 11.62 14.51
N LYS A 50 -13.89 11.66 13.58
CA LYS A 50 -13.96 10.90 12.33
C LYS A 50 -14.06 9.40 12.61
N ILE A 51 -13.16 8.86 13.44
CA ILE A 51 -13.16 7.42 13.73
C ILE A 51 -14.35 6.96 14.55
N GLN A 52 -14.92 7.79 15.42
CA GLN A 52 -16.16 7.46 16.15
C GLN A 52 -17.33 7.14 15.20
N ASN A 53 -17.49 7.93 14.14
CA ASN A 53 -18.55 7.72 13.15
C ASN A 53 -18.36 6.41 12.38
N ILE A 54 -17.11 6.15 11.93
CA ILE A 54 -16.78 4.90 11.22
C ILE A 54 -16.99 3.69 12.13
N ALA A 55 -16.47 3.77 13.35
CA ALA A 55 -16.53 2.68 14.32
C ALA A 55 -17.97 2.29 14.62
N LYS A 56 -18.86 3.28 14.81
CA LYS A 56 -20.30 3.07 15.01
C LYS A 56 -20.96 2.40 13.79
N GLU A 57 -20.67 2.91 12.59
CA GLU A 57 -21.23 2.37 11.34
C GLU A 57 -20.76 0.91 11.09
N LYS A 58 -19.54 0.60 11.43
CA LYS A 58 -18.89 -0.70 11.13
C LYS A 58 -18.81 -1.67 12.32
N ASN A 59 -19.44 -1.31 13.45
CA ASN A 59 -19.46 -2.10 14.68
C ASN A 59 -18.04 -2.43 15.23
N ILE A 60 -17.12 -1.45 15.16
CA ILE A 60 -15.77 -1.58 15.71
C ILE A 60 -15.73 -0.86 17.05
N SER A 61 -15.52 -1.58 18.15
CA SER A 61 -15.61 -1.03 19.49
C SER A 61 -14.34 -0.30 19.96
N ALA A 62 -13.17 -0.67 19.46
CA ALA A 62 -11.90 -0.13 19.92
C ALA A 62 -11.41 0.98 18.98
N ILE A 63 -11.35 2.21 19.50
CA ILE A 63 -10.85 3.39 18.78
C ILE A 63 -9.79 4.11 19.61
N PHE A 64 -8.76 4.62 18.94
CA PHE A 64 -7.61 5.25 19.58
C PHE A 64 -7.17 6.49 18.81
N ALA A 65 -6.66 7.48 19.53
CA ALA A 65 -5.98 8.64 18.95
C ALA A 65 -4.45 8.45 18.91
N ASP A 66 -3.92 7.53 19.71
CA ASP A 66 -2.51 7.25 19.85
C ASP A 66 -2.17 5.82 19.42
N VAL A 67 -1.15 5.69 18.57
CA VAL A 67 -0.72 4.40 17.99
C VAL A 67 -0.18 3.46 19.06
N LYS A 68 0.64 3.98 19.97
CA LYS A 68 1.26 3.17 21.02
C LYS A 68 0.21 2.64 21.99
N GLU A 69 -0.73 3.50 22.40
CA GLU A 69 -1.86 3.08 23.26
C GLU A 69 -2.67 1.95 22.61
N MET A 70 -2.95 2.07 21.30
CA MET A 70 -3.65 1.03 20.54
C MET A 70 -2.85 -0.28 20.54
N LEU A 71 -1.57 -0.24 20.23
CA LEU A 71 -0.72 -1.43 20.16
C LEU A 71 -0.60 -2.14 21.52
N ASP A 72 -0.42 -1.37 22.59
CA ASP A 72 -0.33 -1.89 23.97
C ASP A 72 -1.60 -2.63 24.39
N LYS A 73 -2.78 -2.06 24.09
CA LYS A 73 -4.08 -2.61 24.53
C LYS A 73 -4.62 -3.71 23.62
N ILE A 74 -4.44 -3.57 22.33
CA ILE A 74 -5.10 -4.42 21.30
C ILE A 74 -4.24 -5.60 20.90
N LYS A 75 -2.93 -5.42 20.79
CA LYS A 75 -1.97 -6.45 20.34
C LYS A 75 -2.42 -7.12 19.04
N PRO A 76 -2.55 -6.37 17.93
CA PRO A 76 -3.04 -6.92 16.66
C PRO A 76 -2.01 -7.85 16.02
N ASP A 77 -2.48 -8.81 15.19
CA ASP A 77 -1.64 -9.64 14.34
C ASP A 77 -1.20 -8.90 13.05
N ILE A 78 -2.10 -8.02 12.54
CA ILE A 78 -1.90 -7.28 11.29
C ILE A 78 -2.15 -5.80 11.55
N VAL A 79 -1.29 -4.95 11.00
CA VAL A 79 -1.45 -3.49 11.08
C VAL A 79 -1.45 -2.89 9.67
N SER A 80 -2.52 -2.17 9.33
CA SER A 80 -2.53 -1.29 8.16
C SER A 80 -2.00 0.09 8.52
N ILE A 81 -1.10 0.64 7.70
CA ILE A 81 -0.60 2.01 7.80
C ILE A 81 -1.11 2.78 6.58
N CYS A 82 -2.12 3.65 6.82
CA CYS A 82 -2.84 4.40 5.80
C CYS A 82 -2.81 5.92 6.07
N THR A 83 -1.80 6.35 6.78
CA THR A 83 -1.54 7.75 7.12
C THR A 83 -0.81 8.48 5.98
N PRO A 84 -0.57 9.79 6.05
CA PRO A 84 0.32 10.47 5.12
C PRO A 84 1.73 9.85 5.08
N ASP A 85 2.35 9.85 3.90
CA ASP A 85 3.61 9.18 3.60
C ASP A 85 4.79 9.61 4.50
N GLU A 86 4.82 10.86 4.94
CA GLU A 86 5.83 11.37 5.87
C GLU A 86 5.83 10.66 7.24
N THR A 87 4.70 10.05 7.60
CA THR A 87 4.52 9.40 8.91
C THR A 87 4.73 7.89 8.89
N HIS A 88 4.77 7.27 7.69
CA HIS A 88 4.90 5.81 7.55
C HIS A 88 6.11 5.27 8.29
N TYR A 89 7.28 5.91 8.12
CA TYR A 89 8.52 5.50 8.74
C TYR A 89 8.45 5.48 10.27
N SER A 90 7.97 6.56 10.88
CA SER A 90 7.87 6.65 12.36
C SER A 90 6.86 5.66 12.93
N ILE A 91 5.73 5.48 12.26
CA ILE A 91 4.69 4.52 12.68
C ILE A 91 5.20 3.09 12.55
N LEU A 92 5.82 2.71 11.44
CA LEU A 92 6.36 1.36 11.27
C LEU A 92 7.43 1.06 12.32
N LYS A 93 8.32 2.01 12.61
CA LYS A 93 9.33 1.84 13.68
C LYS A 93 8.70 1.60 15.06
N GLU A 94 7.52 2.13 15.32
CA GLU A 94 6.80 1.81 16.55
C GLU A 94 6.18 0.41 16.47
N VAL A 95 5.50 0.10 15.37
CA VAL A 95 4.79 -1.18 15.18
C VAL A 95 5.71 -2.39 15.28
N VAL A 96 6.91 -2.32 14.73
CA VAL A 96 7.86 -3.47 14.74
C VAL A 96 8.38 -3.84 16.13
N LYS A 97 8.20 -2.99 17.13
CA LYS A 97 8.55 -3.30 18.54
C LYS A 97 7.61 -4.30 19.18
N TYR A 98 6.47 -4.58 18.56
CA TYR A 98 5.42 -5.42 19.12
C TYR A 98 5.47 -6.84 18.53
N PRO A 99 5.91 -7.83 19.30
CA PRO A 99 6.14 -9.21 18.81
C PRO A 99 4.84 -9.94 18.41
N CYS A 100 3.67 -9.41 18.79
CA CYS A 100 2.39 -9.94 18.32
C CYS A 100 2.11 -9.64 16.85
N VAL A 101 2.70 -8.58 16.29
CA VAL A 101 2.50 -8.18 14.88
C VAL A 101 3.23 -9.13 13.96
N LYS A 102 2.50 -9.75 13.04
CA LYS A 102 2.99 -10.70 12.03
C LYS A 102 3.05 -10.09 10.64
N GLY A 103 2.22 -9.09 10.39
CA GLY A 103 2.11 -8.43 9.08
C GLY A 103 1.84 -6.95 9.17
N ILE A 104 2.44 -6.19 8.26
CA ILE A 104 2.18 -4.77 8.04
C ILE A 104 1.76 -4.58 6.59
N TRP A 105 0.59 -3.94 6.38
CA TRP A 105 0.11 -3.52 5.08
C TRP A 105 0.19 -2.00 5.00
N CYS A 106 1.23 -1.50 4.32
CA CYS A 106 1.54 -0.07 4.26
C CYS A 106 1.11 0.53 2.92
N GLU A 107 0.55 1.73 2.97
CA GLU A 107 0.27 2.52 1.78
C GLU A 107 1.55 2.95 1.06
N LYS A 108 1.39 3.21 -0.21
CA LYS A 108 2.45 3.75 -1.07
C LYS A 108 2.47 5.30 -1.04
N PRO A 109 3.64 5.92 -1.19
CA PRO A 109 4.96 5.30 -1.18
C PRO A 109 5.32 4.78 0.21
N LEU A 110 6.16 3.75 0.28
CA LEU A 110 6.58 3.17 1.57
C LEU A 110 7.19 4.22 2.50
N ALA A 111 8.02 5.09 1.94
CA ALA A 111 8.68 6.19 2.67
C ALA A 111 8.98 7.36 1.72
N VAL A 112 9.33 8.50 2.29
CA VAL A 112 9.71 9.73 1.54
C VAL A 112 11.18 9.72 1.07
N SER A 113 11.99 8.75 1.51
CA SER A 113 13.37 8.57 1.07
C SER A 113 13.75 7.10 0.95
N ILE A 114 14.73 6.81 0.08
CA ILE A 114 15.24 5.44 -0.13
C ILE A 114 15.83 4.88 1.17
N SER A 115 16.61 5.67 1.91
CA SER A 115 17.23 5.22 3.17
C SER A 115 16.20 4.82 4.22
N GLN A 116 15.09 5.58 4.34
CA GLN A 116 13.99 5.19 5.21
C GLN A 116 13.32 3.89 4.74
N ALA A 117 13.06 3.75 3.44
CA ALA A 117 12.45 2.55 2.89
C ALA A 117 13.32 1.30 3.14
N GLU A 118 14.64 1.40 2.93
CA GLU A 118 15.60 0.32 3.20
C GLU A 118 15.62 -0.06 4.69
N GLU A 119 15.63 0.93 5.59
CA GLU A 119 15.55 0.68 7.04
C GLU A 119 14.24 0.01 7.43
N MET A 120 13.11 0.46 6.90
CA MET A 120 11.79 -0.15 7.16
C MET A 120 11.75 -1.62 6.74
N ILE A 121 12.28 -1.93 5.55
CA ILE A 121 12.37 -3.31 5.05
C ILE A 121 13.27 -4.16 5.95
N LYS A 122 14.41 -3.61 6.35
CA LYS A 122 15.35 -4.28 7.26
C LYS A 122 14.70 -4.58 8.61
N LEU A 123 14.06 -3.59 9.23
CA LEU A 123 13.37 -3.76 10.51
C LEU A 123 12.27 -4.83 10.45
N CYS A 124 11.47 -4.86 9.39
CA CYS A 124 10.46 -5.91 9.21
C CYS A 124 11.10 -7.31 9.11
N LYS A 125 12.20 -7.43 8.35
CA LYS A 125 12.92 -8.72 8.23
C LYS A 125 13.51 -9.19 9.56
N GLU A 126 14.16 -8.30 10.30
CA GLU A 126 14.78 -8.59 11.59
C GLU A 126 13.76 -9.04 12.65
N ASN A 127 12.52 -8.52 12.57
CA ASN A 127 11.43 -8.87 13.46
C ASN A 127 10.49 -9.96 12.92
N ASN A 128 10.85 -10.60 11.78
CA ASN A 128 10.04 -11.63 11.11
C ASN A 128 8.61 -11.17 10.77
N ILE A 129 8.43 -9.89 10.44
CA ILE A 129 7.16 -9.28 10.03
C ILE A 129 7.06 -9.27 8.52
N LYS A 130 5.94 -9.73 7.97
CA LYS A 130 5.65 -9.65 6.54
C LYS A 130 5.21 -8.21 6.20
N LEU A 131 5.97 -7.55 5.32
CA LEU A 131 5.64 -6.20 4.84
C LEU A 131 5.03 -6.29 3.44
N LEU A 132 3.83 -5.76 3.30
CA LEU A 132 3.15 -5.55 2.02
C LEU A 132 3.02 -4.05 1.76
N ILE A 133 3.48 -3.60 0.59
CA ILE A 133 3.27 -2.22 0.11
C ILE A 133 2.07 -2.24 -0.84
N ASN A 134 1.13 -1.31 -0.65
CA ASN A 134 -0.15 -1.33 -1.36
C ASN A 134 -0.04 -0.84 -2.82
N HIS A 135 0.70 -1.56 -3.65
CA HIS A 135 0.64 -1.41 -5.10
C HIS A 135 -0.54 -2.22 -5.64
N ILE A 136 -1.75 -1.71 -5.40
CA ILE A 136 -3.03 -2.39 -5.62
C ILE A 136 -3.18 -3.03 -7.02
N ARG A 137 -2.60 -2.43 -8.06
CA ARG A 137 -2.70 -2.94 -9.44
C ARG A 137 -2.07 -4.31 -9.63
N ARG A 138 -1.07 -4.68 -8.81
CA ARG A 138 -0.49 -6.02 -8.85
C ARG A 138 -1.48 -7.13 -8.50
N TYR A 139 -2.54 -6.79 -7.77
CA TYR A 139 -3.54 -7.73 -7.27
C TYR A 139 -4.84 -7.66 -8.05
N ASP A 140 -4.92 -6.81 -9.07
CA ASP A 140 -6.06 -6.72 -9.97
C ASP A 140 -6.09 -7.95 -10.90
N PRO A 141 -7.21 -8.69 -10.95
CA PRO A 141 -7.35 -9.88 -11.81
C PRO A 141 -7.04 -9.62 -13.28
N PHE A 142 -7.33 -8.41 -13.78
CA PHE A 142 -7.01 -8.04 -15.17
C PHE A 142 -5.50 -8.06 -15.43
N TYR A 143 -4.70 -7.44 -14.55
CA TYR A 143 -3.24 -7.42 -14.72
C TYR A 143 -2.60 -8.78 -14.49
N HIS A 144 -3.17 -9.61 -13.61
CA HIS A 144 -2.77 -11.01 -13.45
C HIS A 144 -3.00 -11.79 -14.75
N ALA A 145 -4.24 -11.77 -15.26
CA ALA A 145 -4.57 -12.46 -16.50
C ALA A 145 -3.75 -11.97 -17.70
N LEU A 146 -3.51 -10.65 -17.77
CA LEU A 146 -2.64 -10.08 -18.82
C LEU A 146 -1.22 -10.62 -18.72
N LYS A 147 -0.63 -10.70 -17.52
CA LYS A 147 0.71 -11.22 -17.34
C LYS A 147 0.83 -12.71 -17.70
N GLU A 148 -0.12 -13.52 -17.26
CA GLU A 148 -0.14 -14.95 -17.52
C GLU A 148 -0.30 -15.28 -19.02
N ASN A 149 -0.96 -14.41 -19.77
CA ASN A 149 -1.22 -14.60 -21.20
C ASN A 149 -0.45 -13.65 -22.09
N MET A 150 0.59 -12.98 -21.60
CA MET A 150 1.33 -11.95 -22.33
C MET A 150 1.88 -12.47 -23.65
N ASP A 151 2.54 -13.63 -23.64
CA ASP A 151 3.14 -14.24 -24.83
C ASP A 151 2.08 -14.60 -25.88
N LEU A 152 0.91 -15.03 -25.45
CA LEU A 152 -0.20 -15.39 -26.34
C LEU A 152 -0.88 -14.14 -26.94
N LEU A 153 -1.07 -13.09 -26.14
CA LEU A 153 -1.83 -11.90 -26.52
C LEU A 153 -0.99 -10.88 -27.29
N VAL A 154 0.27 -10.74 -26.94
CA VAL A 154 1.16 -9.68 -27.43
C VAL A 154 2.42 -10.24 -28.09
N GLY A 155 2.82 -11.46 -27.74
CA GLY A 155 4.06 -12.06 -28.17
C GLY A 155 5.29 -11.46 -27.48
N ASN A 156 6.43 -11.47 -28.17
CA ASN A 156 7.66 -10.90 -27.63
C ASN A 156 7.62 -9.36 -27.63
N VAL A 157 7.44 -8.76 -26.48
CA VAL A 157 7.33 -7.31 -26.32
C VAL A 157 8.71 -6.66 -26.52
N GLN A 158 8.82 -5.79 -27.52
CA GLN A 158 10.05 -5.06 -27.83
C GLN A 158 10.06 -3.65 -27.22
N ASN A 159 8.92 -2.97 -27.22
CA ASN A 159 8.78 -1.62 -26.69
C ASN A 159 7.41 -1.44 -26.03
N VAL A 160 7.40 -0.64 -24.97
CA VAL A 160 6.18 -0.22 -24.28
C VAL A 160 6.19 1.30 -24.16
N ILE A 161 5.09 1.93 -24.56
CA ILE A 161 4.90 3.36 -24.40
C ILE A 161 3.78 3.57 -23.40
N CYS A 162 4.06 4.31 -22.33
CA CYS A 162 3.11 4.57 -21.28
C CYS A 162 2.92 6.06 -21.04
N TYR A 163 1.68 6.44 -20.79
CA TYR A 163 1.34 7.81 -20.41
C TYR A 163 0.68 7.80 -19.03
N TYR A 164 1.06 8.75 -18.18
CA TYR A 164 0.41 8.97 -16.89
C TYR A 164 0.28 10.47 -16.63
N SER A 165 -0.68 10.84 -15.80
CA SER A 165 -0.87 12.21 -15.31
C SER A 165 -0.55 12.30 -13.82
N GLY A 166 -0.19 13.48 -13.33
CA GLY A 166 0.22 13.71 -11.95
C GLY A 166 1.71 13.46 -11.72
N GLY A 167 2.12 13.45 -10.45
CA GLY A 167 3.53 13.27 -10.08
C GLY A 167 4.03 11.85 -10.23
N ILE A 168 5.34 11.69 -10.41
CA ILE A 168 5.97 10.38 -10.52
C ILE A 168 5.79 9.54 -9.24
N VAL A 169 5.85 10.17 -8.08
CA VAL A 169 5.67 9.50 -6.78
C VAL A 169 4.22 9.06 -6.55
N THR A 170 3.26 9.83 -7.05
CA THR A 170 1.83 9.55 -6.88
C THR A 170 1.31 8.56 -7.93
N SER A 171 1.11 9.03 -9.15
CA SER A 171 0.56 8.20 -10.24
C SER A 171 1.61 7.37 -10.95
N GLY A 172 2.80 7.94 -11.16
CA GLY A 172 3.91 7.26 -11.85
C GLY A 172 4.42 6.03 -11.11
N SER A 173 4.42 6.04 -9.77
CA SER A 173 4.84 4.88 -8.97
C SER A 173 4.02 3.62 -9.26
N HIS A 174 2.73 3.75 -9.48
CA HIS A 174 1.88 2.61 -9.87
C HIS A 174 2.23 2.06 -11.25
N LEU A 175 2.59 2.95 -12.19
CA LEU A 175 3.02 2.54 -13.52
C LEU A 175 4.37 1.84 -13.48
N LEU A 176 5.34 2.42 -12.78
CA LEU A 176 6.67 1.82 -12.61
C LEU A 176 6.59 0.44 -11.93
N ASP A 177 5.72 0.31 -10.94
CA ASP A 177 5.48 -0.96 -10.28
C ASP A 177 4.88 -2.01 -11.24
N LEU A 178 3.92 -1.64 -12.08
CA LEU A 178 3.37 -2.53 -13.11
C LEU A 178 4.42 -2.92 -14.16
N LEU A 179 5.25 -1.99 -14.60
CA LEU A 179 6.32 -2.30 -15.54
C LEU A 179 7.32 -3.31 -14.93
N ASN A 180 7.69 -3.12 -13.66
CA ASN A 180 8.50 -4.11 -12.94
C ASN A 180 7.78 -5.46 -12.77
N TYR A 181 6.47 -5.42 -12.58
CA TYR A 181 5.66 -6.64 -12.47
C TYR A 181 5.63 -7.44 -13.77
N PHE A 182 5.51 -6.77 -14.92
CA PHE A 182 5.48 -7.43 -16.23
C PHE A 182 6.86 -7.85 -16.74
N PHE A 183 7.85 -6.97 -16.63
CA PHE A 183 9.13 -7.09 -17.32
C PHE A 183 10.31 -7.37 -16.39
N GLY A 184 10.08 -7.50 -15.08
CA GLY A 184 11.12 -7.81 -14.10
C GLY A 184 11.91 -6.58 -13.65
N GLU A 185 13.16 -6.78 -13.26
CA GLU A 185 14.00 -5.71 -12.73
C GLU A 185 14.46 -4.71 -13.79
N CYS A 186 14.34 -3.43 -13.45
CA CYS A 186 14.90 -2.36 -14.25
C CYS A 186 16.43 -2.47 -14.35
N LYS A 187 16.96 -2.40 -15.56
CA LYS A 187 18.42 -2.43 -15.84
C LYS A 187 19.00 -1.02 -15.92
N THR A 188 18.36 -0.15 -16.67
CA THR A 188 18.81 1.24 -16.83
C THR A 188 17.62 2.18 -16.93
N VAL A 189 17.80 3.40 -16.45
CA VAL A 189 16.85 4.51 -16.60
C VAL A 189 17.59 5.70 -17.19
N SER A 190 17.01 6.31 -18.21
CA SER A 190 17.44 7.62 -18.73
C SER A 190 16.24 8.55 -18.79
N ALA A 191 16.43 9.81 -18.43
CA ALA A 191 15.39 10.83 -18.50
C ALA A 191 15.85 11.96 -19.40
N ASP A 192 15.01 12.37 -20.35
CA ASP A 192 15.26 13.53 -21.18
C ASP A 192 14.89 14.81 -20.45
N LYS A 193 15.80 15.80 -20.51
CA LYS A 193 15.55 17.15 -19.98
C LYS A 193 14.63 17.98 -20.87
N THR A 194 13.93 17.38 -21.83
CA THR A 194 12.99 18.10 -22.66
C THR A 194 11.89 18.73 -21.81
N LYS A 195 11.85 20.06 -21.84
CA LYS A 195 10.82 20.89 -21.23
C LYS A 195 9.46 20.67 -21.93
N ILE A 196 8.85 19.53 -21.69
CA ILE A 196 7.40 19.44 -21.82
C ILE A 196 6.86 20.05 -20.54
N ALA A 197 6.03 21.04 -20.63
CA ALA A 197 5.63 21.95 -19.54
C ALA A 197 5.12 21.29 -18.25
N THR A 198 4.90 19.98 -18.21
CA THR A 198 4.37 19.23 -17.08
C THR A 198 4.84 17.78 -16.96
N GLY A 199 5.83 17.30 -17.73
CA GLY A 199 6.21 15.89 -17.70
C GLY A 199 7.68 15.59 -17.96
N LEU A 200 8.17 14.54 -17.31
CA LEU A 200 9.46 13.92 -17.64
C LEU A 200 9.19 12.80 -18.65
N SER A 201 9.90 12.82 -19.79
CA SER A 201 10.04 11.65 -20.64
C SER A 201 11.20 10.82 -20.14
N SER A 202 11.00 9.52 -19.94
CA SER A 202 12.07 8.62 -19.52
C SER A 202 12.04 7.32 -20.34
N LYS A 203 13.22 6.77 -20.59
CA LYS A 203 13.41 5.44 -21.17
C LYS A 203 13.92 4.50 -20.08
N ILE A 204 13.24 3.37 -19.91
CA ILE A 204 13.61 2.32 -18.96
C ILE A 204 13.91 1.05 -19.75
N THR A 205 15.02 0.40 -19.44
CA THR A 205 15.37 -0.91 -20.01
C THR A 205 15.30 -1.95 -18.92
N TYR A 206 14.69 -3.08 -19.20
CA TYR A 206 14.53 -4.21 -18.29
C TYR A 206 15.51 -5.33 -18.60
N LYS A 207 15.78 -6.22 -17.62
CA LYS A 207 16.74 -7.31 -17.77
C LYS A 207 16.27 -8.41 -18.73
N ASN A 208 14.97 -8.56 -18.87
CA ASN A 208 14.34 -9.64 -19.65
C ASN A 208 13.85 -9.16 -21.04
N GLY A 209 14.24 -7.98 -21.48
CA GLY A 209 13.83 -7.41 -22.78
C GLY A 209 14.93 -6.68 -23.48
#